data_d02aa1e1353c0d6478888a63ee6c1c23
#
_entry.id   d02aa1e1353c0d6478888a63ee6c1c23
#
_cell.length_a   1.000
_cell.length_b   1.000
_cell.length_c   1.000
_cell.angle_alpha   90.00
_cell.angle_beta   90.00
_cell.angle_gamma   90.00
#
_symmetry.space_group_name_H-M   'P 1'
#
loop_
_entity.id
_entity.type
_entity.pdbx_description
1 polymer ?
#
loop_
_entity_poly.entity_id
_entity_poly.type
_entity_poly.pdbx_seq_one_letter_code
_entity_poly.pdbx_strand_id
1 'polypeptide(L)'
;PKAVSLRGYDYLNAGVLSSESYSSEKDFGEIYKYFEDFVDGIPSKGKSKKEMEQLRLESQVNRGESLCFSLQSGSFFSLQEYKNEDVNQDYIIKSITHCFKDEKYGNTFEAIPIDHPVRPIKKTRIPRVAGTHSAFVVGPPGEEIWTDNLGRIKVKFHWDRSDIRNENSSCWLR
;
A
#
# COMPACT_ATOMS: atom_id res chain seq x y z
N PRO A 1 1.19 9.32 -14.77
CA PRO A 1 0.81 8.50 -15.94
C PRO A 1 -0.64 8.76 -16.36
N LYS A 2 -0.95 8.51 -17.65
CA LYS A 2 -2.31 8.61 -18.18
C LYS A 2 -3.21 7.49 -17.68
N ALA A 3 -2.68 6.27 -17.60
CA ALA A 3 -3.43 5.10 -17.16
C ALA A 3 -2.64 4.22 -16.21
N VAL A 4 -3.35 3.55 -15.33
CA VAL A 4 -2.83 2.45 -14.50
C VAL A 4 -3.71 1.24 -14.74
N SER A 5 -3.12 0.18 -15.27
CA SER A 5 -3.79 -1.09 -15.54
C SER A 5 -3.21 -2.17 -14.63
N LEU A 6 -4.09 -2.80 -13.88
CA LEU A 6 -3.75 -3.89 -12.96
C LEU A 6 -4.35 -5.18 -13.50
N ARG A 7 -3.58 -6.25 -13.51
CA ARG A 7 -4.03 -7.58 -13.89
C ARG A 7 -3.60 -8.59 -12.86
N GLY A 8 -4.45 -9.53 -12.55
CA GLY A 8 -4.16 -10.62 -11.64
C GLY A 8 -4.71 -11.95 -12.15
N TYR A 9 -4.25 -13.02 -11.55
CA TYR A 9 -4.69 -14.38 -11.82
C TYR A 9 -5.40 -14.93 -10.59
N ASP A 10 -6.65 -15.35 -10.78
CA ASP A 10 -7.40 -16.07 -9.77
C ASP A 10 -7.26 -17.58 -10.03
N TYR A 11 -6.51 -18.26 -9.17
CA TYR A 11 -6.30 -19.68 -9.29
C TYR A 11 -7.54 -20.52 -8.92
N LEU A 12 -8.54 -19.95 -8.26
CA LEU A 12 -9.82 -20.61 -7.97
C LEU A 12 -10.72 -20.60 -9.21
N ASN A 13 -10.60 -19.55 -10.03
CA ASN A 13 -11.39 -19.34 -11.23
C ASN A 13 -10.49 -19.05 -12.43
N ALA A 14 -9.67 -20.04 -12.80
CA ALA A 14 -8.60 -19.87 -13.79
C ALA A 14 -9.05 -19.34 -15.17
N GLY A 15 -10.33 -19.48 -15.50
CA GLY A 15 -10.92 -18.93 -16.72
C GLY A 15 -11.28 -17.44 -16.66
N VAL A 16 -11.24 -16.83 -15.48
CA VAL A 16 -11.61 -15.43 -15.29
C VAL A 16 -10.35 -14.58 -15.20
N LEU A 17 -10.15 -13.70 -16.17
CA LEU A 17 -9.08 -12.70 -16.15
C LEU A 17 -9.57 -11.50 -15.36
N SER A 18 -9.02 -11.31 -14.17
CA SER A 18 -9.28 -10.13 -13.35
C SER A 18 -8.40 -8.99 -13.81
N SER A 19 -8.99 -7.95 -14.38
CA SER A 19 -8.27 -6.73 -14.75
C SER A 19 -9.05 -5.49 -14.33
N GLU A 20 -8.34 -4.48 -13.89
CA GLU A 20 -8.89 -3.17 -13.57
C GLU A 20 -8.00 -2.10 -14.19
N SER A 21 -8.58 -1.11 -14.83
CA SER A 21 -7.86 0.03 -15.36
C SER A 21 -8.51 1.34 -14.92
N TYR A 22 -7.67 2.34 -14.68
CA TYR A 22 -8.09 3.70 -14.42
C TYR A 22 -7.29 4.64 -15.31
N SER A 23 -7.97 5.49 -16.06
CA SER A 23 -7.35 6.45 -16.97
C SER A 23 -7.78 7.88 -16.67
N SER A 24 -6.94 8.83 -17.05
CA SER A 24 -7.20 10.26 -16.98
C SER A 24 -6.74 10.92 -18.28
N GLU A 25 -7.47 11.90 -18.77
CA GLU A 25 -7.22 12.50 -20.08
C GLU A 25 -5.96 13.37 -20.18
N LYS A 26 -5.36 13.74 -19.03
CA LYS A 26 -4.35 14.82 -18.97
C LYS A 26 -2.86 14.39 -19.05
N ASP A 27 -2.54 13.09 -19.13
CA ASP A 27 -1.16 12.62 -19.01
C ASP A 27 -0.75 11.66 -20.12
N PHE A 28 0.54 11.30 -20.14
CA PHE A 28 1.13 10.34 -21.07
C PHE A 28 1.49 9.03 -20.39
N GLY A 29 1.46 7.94 -21.16
CA GLY A 29 1.94 6.62 -20.77
C GLY A 29 1.04 5.84 -19.87
N GLU A 30 1.16 4.54 -19.93
CA GLU A 30 0.45 3.57 -19.11
C GLU A 30 1.43 2.85 -18.19
N ILE A 31 1.02 2.64 -16.94
CA ILE A 31 1.71 1.74 -16.02
C ILE A 31 0.88 0.47 -15.92
N TYR A 32 1.44 -0.62 -16.43
CA TYR A 32 0.87 -1.95 -16.30
C TYR A 32 1.57 -2.71 -15.17
N LYS A 33 0.78 -3.28 -14.24
CA LYS A 33 1.28 -4.14 -13.17
C LYS A 33 0.50 -5.44 -13.15
N TYR A 34 1.24 -6.54 -13.07
CA TYR A 34 0.68 -7.84 -12.77
C TYR A 34 0.79 -8.11 -11.27
N PHE A 35 -0.34 -8.36 -10.62
CA PHE A 35 -0.40 -8.69 -9.20
C PHE A 35 -0.78 -10.15 -9.02
N GLU A 36 -0.01 -10.88 -8.24
CA GLU A 36 -0.33 -12.25 -7.85
C GLU A 36 -1.45 -12.33 -6.79
N ASP A 37 -1.77 -11.20 -6.15
CA ASP A 37 -2.64 -11.13 -4.96
C ASP A 37 -4.12 -10.84 -5.28
N PHE A 38 -4.66 -11.37 -6.36
CA PHE A 38 -6.10 -11.43 -6.52
C PHE A 38 -6.63 -12.68 -5.80
N VAL A 39 -6.71 -12.61 -4.46
CA VAL A 39 -7.41 -13.61 -3.66
C VAL A 39 -8.91 -13.34 -3.82
N ASP A 40 -9.70 -14.38 -4.15
CA ASP A 40 -11.16 -14.36 -4.35
C ASP A 40 -11.67 -13.70 -5.64
N GLY A 41 -10.86 -13.58 -6.69
CA GLY A 41 -11.32 -13.18 -8.03
C GLY A 41 -11.92 -11.78 -8.16
N ILE A 42 -11.96 -11.01 -7.07
CA ILE A 42 -12.49 -9.65 -7.05
C ILE A 42 -11.31 -8.69 -6.91
N PRO A 43 -10.93 -7.96 -7.98
CA PRO A 43 -10.09 -6.78 -7.78
C PRO A 43 -10.83 -5.91 -6.76
N SER A 44 -10.18 -5.57 -5.65
CA SER A 44 -10.77 -4.60 -4.72
C SER A 44 -11.06 -3.35 -5.56
N LYS A 45 -12.35 -3.06 -5.81
CA LYS A 45 -12.78 -1.94 -6.64
C LYS A 45 -12.02 -0.68 -6.28
N GLY A 46 -11.40 -0.05 -7.26
CA GLY A 46 -10.65 1.19 -7.08
C GLY A 46 -9.17 1.00 -6.70
N LYS A 47 -8.58 -0.20 -6.84
CA LYS A 47 -7.14 -0.41 -6.60
C LYS A 47 -6.30 0.34 -7.64
N SER A 48 -6.67 0.30 -8.91
CA SER A 48 -6.04 1.06 -9.99
C SER A 48 -6.15 2.57 -9.78
N LYS A 49 -7.30 3.05 -9.32
CA LYS A 49 -7.50 4.46 -8.96
C LYS A 49 -6.59 4.88 -7.81
N LYS A 50 -6.54 4.09 -6.73
CA LYS A 50 -5.65 4.35 -5.58
C LYS A 50 -4.18 4.36 -5.97
N GLU A 51 -3.77 3.46 -6.86
CA GLU A 51 -2.41 3.40 -7.39
C GLU A 51 -2.08 4.64 -8.24
N MET A 52 -3.04 5.10 -9.05
CA MET A 52 -2.90 6.35 -9.81
C MET A 52 -2.77 7.57 -8.88
N GLU A 53 -3.61 7.68 -7.87
CA GLU A 53 -3.56 8.75 -6.87
C GLU A 53 -2.20 8.75 -6.14
N GLN A 54 -1.68 7.57 -5.81
CA GLN A 54 -0.37 7.42 -5.17
C GLN A 54 0.78 7.89 -6.07
N LEU A 55 0.77 7.51 -7.34
CA LEU A 55 1.79 7.91 -8.31
C LEU A 55 1.77 9.42 -8.61
N ARG A 56 0.59 10.02 -8.55
CA ARG A 56 0.42 11.46 -8.78
C ARG A 56 0.80 12.31 -7.57
N LEU A 57 0.72 11.74 -6.39
CA LEU A 57 1.01 12.47 -5.16
C LEU A 57 2.39 13.13 -5.18
N GLU A 58 3.41 12.45 -5.69
CA GLU A 58 4.77 12.98 -5.73
C GLU A 58 4.93 14.21 -6.64
N SER A 59 4.12 14.30 -7.69
CA SER A 59 4.13 15.47 -8.58
C SER A 59 3.43 16.70 -7.98
N GLN A 60 2.71 16.51 -6.87
CA GLN A 60 1.97 17.56 -6.18
C GLN A 60 2.63 18.02 -4.88
N VAL A 61 3.83 17.52 -4.58
CA VAL A 61 4.55 17.88 -3.36
C VAL A 61 5.18 19.26 -3.50
N ASN A 62 4.81 20.16 -2.63
CA ASN A 62 5.42 21.48 -2.45
C ASN A 62 6.36 21.45 -1.26
N ARG A 63 7.49 22.11 -1.35
CA ARG A 63 8.47 22.23 -0.27
C ARG A 63 8.51 23.63 0.27
N GLY A 64 8.57 23.76 1.58
CA GLY A 64 8.63 25.04 2.25
C GLY A 64 9.49 25.00 3.50
N GLU A 65 9.80 26.19 4.00
CA GLU A 65 10.53 26.42 5.23
C GLU A 65 9.71 27.31 6.15
N SER A 66 9.83 27.11 7.46
CA SER A 66 9.09 27.87 8.44
C SER A 66 9.84 27.97 9.76
N LEU A 67 9.48 28.97 10.54
CA LEU A 67 9.91 29.15 11.94
C LEU A 67 8.83 28.73 12.94
N CYS A 68 7.68 28.27 12.46
CA CYS A 68 6.58 27.85 13.31
C CYS A 68 6.86 26.46 13.91
N PHE A 69 7.12 26.41 15.21
CA PHE A 69 7.45 25.19 15.94
C PHE A 69 6.24 24.26 16.18
N SER A 70 5.02 24.77 16.05
CA SER A 70 3.78 23.99 16.27
C SER A 70 3.33 23.19 15.06
N LEU A 71 3.95 23.38 13.91
CA LEU A 71 3.65 22.59 12.73
C LEU A 71 4.07 21.12 12.92
N GLN A 72 3.24 20.20 12.46
CA GLN A 72 3.53 18.77 12.51
C GLN A 72 2.93 18.05 11.30
N SER A 73 3.38 16.85 11.03
CA SER A 73 2.82 16.02 9.97
C SER A 73 1.32 15.81 10.20
N GLY A 74 0.53 16.02 9.15
CA GLY A 74 -0.95 16.00 9.21
C GLY A 74 -1.60 17.34 9.59
N SER A 75 -0.83 18.37 9.95
CA SER A 75 -1.38 19.71 10.16
C SER A 75 -1.78 20.35 8.84
N PHE A 76 -2.79 21.19 8.90
CA PHE A 76 -3.27 22.01 7.78
C PHE A 76 -2.79 23.46 7.92
N PHE A 77 -2.52 24.09 6.79
CA PHE A 77 -2.26 25.53 6.73
C PHE A 77 -2.73 26.10 5.40
N SER A 78 -3.06 27.40 5.40
CA SER A 78 -3.37 28.17 4.20
C SER A 78 -2.16 29.01 3.82
N LEU A 79 -1.69 28.88 2.60
CA LEU A 79 -0.70 29.80 2.03
C LEU A 79 -1.43 30.93 1.34
N GLN A 80 -1.06 32.17 1.69
CA GLN A 80 -1.66 33.39 1.16
C GLN A 80 -0.57 34.41 0.80
N GLU A 81 -0.91 35.35 -0.06
CA GLU A 81 -0.03 36.45 -0.46
C GLU A 81 1.31 36.02 -1.08
N TYR A 82 1.39 34.81 -1.59
CA TYR A 82 2.58 34.40 -2.32
C TYR A 82 2.55 34.95 -3.75
N LYS A 83 3.72 35.31 -4.28
CA LYS A 83 3.88 35.97 -5.59
C LYS A 83 3.23 35.22 -6.75
N ASN A 84 3.25 33.89 -6.72
CA ASN A 84 2.52 33.05 -7.67
C ASN A 84 1.17 32.69 -7.05
N GLU A 85 0.09 33.24 -7.61
CA GLU A 85 -1.27 33.06 -7.11
C GLU A 85 -1.73 31.59 -7.16
N ASP A 86 -1.23 30.78 -8.13
CA ASP A 86 -1.60 29.37 -8.30
C ASP A 86 -1.24 28.51 -7.08
N VAL A 87 -0.31 28.95 -6.23
CA VAL A 87 0.09 28.22 -5.03
C VAL A 87 -0.56 28.74 -3.75
N ASN A 88 -1.38 29.82 -3.83
CA ASN A 88 -2.13 30.35 -2.71
C ASN A 88 -3.39 29.50 -2.48
N GLN A 89 -3.25 28.46 -1.67
CA GLN A 89 -4.30 27.49 -1.37
C GLN A 89 -4.04 26.79 -0.04
N ASP A 90 -4.96 25.91 0.33
CA ASP A 90 -4.85 25.12 1.56
C ASP A 90 -3.99 23.88 1.33
N TYR A 91 -3.16 23.56 2.30
CA TYR A 91 -2.21 22.47 2.28
C TYR A 91 -2.33 21.58 3.52
N ILE A 92 -1.99 20.31 3.35
CA ILE A 92 -1.69 19.38 4.43
C ILE A 92 -0.19 19.07 4.45
N ILE A 93 0.42 19.09 5.63
CA ILE A 93 1.83 18.74 5.81
C ILE A 93 1.99 17.23 5.72
N LYS A 94 2.70 16.76 4.70
CA LYS A 94 3.04 15.35 4.48
C LYS A 94 4.18 14.90 5.40
N SER A 95 5.23 15.70 5.48
CA SER A 95 6.41 15.46 6.31
C SER A 95 7.04 16.77 6.74
N ILE A 96 7.67 16.79 7.91
CA ILE A 96 8.36 17.95 8.44
C ILE A 96 9.62 17.51 9.18
N THR A 97 10.67 18.30 9.05
CA THR A 97 11.93 18.13 9.78
C THR A 97 12.20 19.39 10.56
N HIS A 98 12.21 19.27 11.88
CA HIS A 98 12.57 20.35 12.78
C HIS A 98 14.08 20.33 13.02
N CYS A 99 14.69 21.50 12.98
CA CYS A 99 16.10 21.69 13.23
C CYS A 99 16.30 22.78 14.29
N PHE A 100 17.10 22.50 15.31
CA PHE A 100 17.58 23.48 16.26
C PHE A 100 19.10 23.46 16.26
N LYS A 101 19.70 24.54 15.79
CA LYS A 101 21.14 24.66 15.68
C LYS A 101 21.57 26.09 16.02
N ASP A 102 22.65 26.23 16.80
CA ASP A 102 23.23 27.52 17.19
C ASP A 102 22.17 28.50 17.76
N GLU A 103 21.32 27.98 18.68
CA GLU A 103 20.21 28.70 19.32
C GLU A 103 19.12 29.21 18.33
N LYS A 104 19.14 28.75 17.10
CA LYS A 104 18.14 29.09 16.08
C LYS A 104 17.29 27.87 15.75
N TYR A 105 16.00 28.11 15.73
CA TYR A 105 15.03 27.11 15.29
C TYR A 105 14.63 27.38 13.84
N GLY A 106 14.38 26.31 13.11
CA GLY A 106 13.79 26.32 11.78
C GLY A 106 13.23 24.95 11.45
N ASN A 107 12.34 24.87 10.51
CA ASN A 107 11.88 23.60 9.96
C ASN A 107 11.78 23.66 8.45
N THR A 108 11.88 22.50 7.83
CA THR A 108 11.60 22.27 6.42
C THR A 108 10.48 21.25 6.32
N PHE A 109 9.54 21.47 5.43
CA PHE A 109 8.39 20.57 5.28
C PHE A 109 8.06 20.27 3.82
N GLU A 110 7.40 19.15 3.62
CA GLU A 110 6.72 18.79 2.38
C GLU A 110 5.22 18.85 2.61
N ALA A 111 4.51 19.56 1.76
CA ALA A 111 3.06 19.75 1.84
C ALA A 111 2.39 19.43 0.50
N ILE A 112 1.14 19.06 0.58
CA ILE A 112 0.31 18.65 -0.55
C ILE A 112 -0.96 19.51 -0.50
N PRO A 113 -1.48 20.00 -1.66
CA PRO A 113 -2.78 20.65 -1.71
C PRO A 113 -3.88 19.75 -1.11
N ILE A 114 -4.78 20.33 -0.33
CA ILE A 114 -5.82 19.62 0.41
C ILE A 114 -6.78 18.86 -0.50
N ASP A 115 -6.97 19.34 -1.72
CA ASP A 115 -7.84 18.72 -2.73
C ASP A 115 -7.33 17.38 -3.27
N HIS A 116 -6.07 17.05 -2.96
CA HIS A 116 -5.47 15.80 -3.39
C HIS A 116 -5.52 14.75 -2.27
N PRO A 117 -5.99 13.53 -2.58
CA PRO A 117 -6.02 12.46 -1.57
C PRO A 117 -4.61 12.06 -1.17
N VAL A 118 -4.32 12.08 0.11
CA VAL A 118 -3.03 11.64 0.66
C VAL A 118 -2.93 10.12 0.57
N ARG A 119 -2.12 9.63 -0.36
CA ARG A 119 -1.86 8.19 -0.60
C ARG A 119 -0.38 7.90 -0.46
N PRO A 120 0.11 7.54 0.74
CA PRO A 120 1.54 7.28 0.93
C PRO A 120 2.03 6.11 0.07
N ILE A 121 3.25 6.23 -0.42
CA ILE A 121 3.89 5.17 -1.21
C ILE A 121 4.17 3.97 -0.31
N LYS A 122 3.89 2.78 -0.83
CA LYS A 122 4.24 1.52 -0.17
C LYS A 122 5.76 1.33 -0.18
N LYS A 123 6.41 1.57 0.96
CA LYS A 123 7.86 1.40 1.14
C LYS A 123 8.23 0.06 1.76
N THR A 124 7.36 -0.48 2.60
CA THR A 124 7.60 -1.74 3.30
C THR A 124 7.51 -2.91 2.32
N ARG A 125 8.56 -3.71 2.27
CA ARG A 125 8.57 -4.94 1.46
C ARG A 125 7.63 -5.97 2.08
N ILE A 126 6.88 -6.66 1.21
CA ILE A 126 6.11 -7.83 1.64
C ILE A 126 7.10 -8.90 2.14
N PRO A 127 6.92 -9.43 3.35
CA PRO A 127 7.77 -10.50 3.86
C PRO A 127 7.74 -11.71 2.92
N ARG A 128 8.91 -12.25 2.62
CA ARG A 128 9.05 -13.47 1.85
C ARG A 128 9.89 -14.45 2.62
N VAL A 129 9.44 -15.69 2.67
CA VAL A 129 10.22 -16.79 3.24
C VAL A 129 11.28 -17.18 2.22
N ALA A 130 12.55 -17.07 2.62
CA ALA A 130 13.67 -17.50 1.79
C ALA A 130 14.01 -18.96 2.12
N GLY A 131 13.89 -19.84 1.12
CA GLY A 131 14.22 -21.27 1.26
C GLY A 131 13.03 -22.15 1.69
N THR A 132 13.34 -23.38 2.05
CA THR A 132 12.38 -24.40 2.47
C THR A 132 12.27 -24.45 3.99
N HIS A 133 11.05 -24.62 4.47
CA HIS A 133 10.76 -24.84 5.88
C HIS A 133 10.09 -26.19 6.06
N SER A 134 10.45 -26.90 7.12
CA SER A 134 9.71 -28.08 7.55
C SER A 134 8.55 -27.70 8.46
N ALA A 135 7.48 -28.49 8.40
CA ALA A 135 6.31 -28.30 9.23
C ALA A 135 5.59 -29.63 9.44
N PHE A 136 4.74 -29.70 10.44
CA PHE A 136 3.83 -30.82 10.63
C PHE A 136 2.54 -30.58 9.86
N VAL A 137 2.08 -31.58 9.09
CA VAL A 137 0.72 -31.55 8.50
C VAL A 137 -0.30 -31.72 9.64
N VAL A 138 -1.35 -30.91 9.58
CA VAL A 138 -2.41 -30.91 10.60
C VAL A 138 -3.79 -30.91 9.96
N GLY A 139 -4.76 -31.45 10.69
CA GLY A 139 -6.16 -31.51 10.29
C GLY A 139 -7.09 -31.62 11.49
N PRO A 140 -8.39 -31.88 11.25
CA PRO A 140 -9.35 -32.18 12.30
C PRO A 140 -8.96 -33.44 13.06
N PRO A 141 -9.38 -33.59 14.31
CA PRO A 141 -9.12 -34.81 15.08
C PRO A 141 -9.67 -36.08 14.39
N GLY A 142 -8.80 -37.08 14.24
CA GLY A 142 -9.16 -38.35 13.60
C GLY A 142 -8.91 -38.43 12.10
N GLU A 143 -8.55 -37.33 11.46
CA GLU A 143 -8.18 -37.28 10.06
C GLU A 143 -6.65 -37.36 9.89
N GLU A 144 -6.17 -38.46 9.29
CA GLU A 144 -4.74 -38.64 9.00
C GLU A 144 -4.30 -37.83 7.78
N ILE A 145 -5.18 -37.73 6.78
CA ILE A 145 -4.96 -36.91 5.56
C ILE A 145 -6.16 -35.98 5.39
N TRP A 146 -5.91 -34.69 5.44
CA TRP A 146 -6.94 -33.68 5.26
C TRP A 146 -6.53 -32.61 4.24
N THR A 147 -7.22 -32.63 3.11
CA THR A 147 -6.95 -31.74 1.99
C THR A 147 -8.24 -31.04 1.56
N ASP A 148 -8.09 -29.89 0.90
CA ASP A 148 -9.22 -29.27 0.21
C ASP A 148 -9.39 -29.80 -1.22
N ASN A 149 -10.37 -29.25 -1.95
CA ASN A 149 -10.67 -29.62 -3.35
C ASN A 149 -9.54 -29.31 -4.33
N LEU A 150 -8.53 -28.53 -3.95
CA LEU A 150 -7.35 -28.19 -4.74
C LEU A 150 -6.11 -28.96 -4.31
N GLY A 151 -6.25 -29.94 -3.41
CA GLY A 151 -5.14 -30.72 -2.88
C GLY A 151 -4.22 -29.94 -1.95
N ARG A 152 -4.69 -28.82 -1.38
CA ARG A 152 -3.92 -28.02 -0.42
C ARG A 152 -4.02 -28.62 0.97
N ILE A 153 -2.98 -28.42 1.77
CA ILE A 153 -2.88 -28.90 3.16
C ILE A 153 -2.78 -27.74 4.13
N LYS A 154 -3.00 -28.04 5.40
CA LYS A 154 -2.69 -27.14 6.50
C LYS A 154 -1.54 -27.69 7.32
N VAL A 155 -0.75 -26.78 7.89
CA VAL A 155 0.47 -27.14 8.60
C VAL A 155 0.63 -26.37 9.90
N LYS A 156 1.42 -26.95 10.80
CA LYS A 156 1.95 -26.30 11.99
C LYS A 156 3.46 -26.15 11.81
N PHE A 157 3.93 -24.91 11.76
CA PHE A 157 5.37 -24.63 11.67
C PHE A 157 6.06 -24.83 13.02
N HIS A 158 7.32 -25.23 13.00
CA HIS A 158 8.12 -25.43 14.23
C HIS A 158 8.34 -24.14 15.05
N TRP A 159 8.37 -23.00 14.36
CA TRP A 159 8.55 -21.70 15.01
C TRP A 159 7.24 -21.08 15.53
N ASP A 160 6.10 -21.64 15.18
CA ASP A 160 4.81 -21.18 15.67
C ASP A 160 4.59 -21.64 17.12
N ARG A 161 4.58 -20.68 18.02
CA ARG A 161 4.43 -20.87 19.48
C ARG A 161 2.98 -21.00 19.95
N SER A 162 2.01 -20.91 19.05
CA SER A 162 0.61 -21.13 19.44
C SER A 162 0.40 -22.59 19.87
N ASP A 163 -0.52 -22.83 20.79
CA ASP A 163 -0.89 -24.20 21.22
C ASP A 163 -1.85 -24.89 20.21
N ILE A 164 -2.23 -24.20 19.15
CA ILE A 164 -3.16 -24.69 18.13
C ILE A 164 -2.44 -25.70 17.24
N ARG A 165 -2.94 -26.93 17.22
CA ARG A 165 -2.47 -28.04 16.35
C ARG A 165 -3.64 -28.73 15.66
N ASN A 166 -4.41 -27.97 14.89
CA ASN A 166 -5.56 -28.49 14.16
C ASN A 166 -5.73 -27.72 12.84
N GLU A 167 -6.89 -27.84 12.22
CA GLU A 167 -7.26 -27.16 10.97
C GLU A 167 -7.16 -25.63 11.01
N ASN A 168 -6.97 -25.03 12.18
CA ASN A 168 -6.84 -23.57 12.36
C ASN A 168 -5.38 -23.11 12.50
N SER A 169 -4.40 -24.03 12.40
CA SER A 169 -2.98 -23.70 12.58
C SER A 169 -2.38 -22.87 11.45
N SER A 170 -2.90 -22.96 10.25
CA SER A 170 -2.42 -22.17 9.09
C SER A 170 -3.54 -21.86 8.10
N CYS A 171 -3.25 -21.00 7.12
CA CYS A 171 -4.01 -20.99 5.88
C CYS A 171 -3.77 -22.27 5.06
N TRP A 172 -4.51 -22.44 3.98
CA TRP A 172 -4.29 -23.52 3.04
C TRP A 172 -2.99 -23.30 2.26
N LEU A 173 -2.11 -24.30 2.25
CA LEU A 173 -0.81 -24.32 1.56
C LEU A 173 -0.82 -25.34 0.43
N ARG A 174 -0.13 -25.02 -0.64
CA ARG A 174 0.03 -25.85 -1.83
C ARG A 174 1.28 -26.70 -1.72
#